data_0c4a57b3565a0b2c7cf17f3362ffa10e
#
_entry.id   0c4a57b3565a0b2c7cf17f3362ffa10e
#
_cell.length_a   1.000
_cell.length_b   1.000
_cell.length_c   1.000
_cell.angle_alpha   90.00
_cell.angle_beta   90.00
_cell.angle_gamma   90.00
#
_symmetry.space_group_name_H-M   'P 1'
#
loop_
_entity.id
_entity.type
_entity.pdbx_description
1 polymer ?
#
loop_
_entity_poly.entity_id
_entity_poly.type
_entity_poly.pdbx_seq_one_letter_code
_entity_poly.pdbx_strand_id
1 'polypeptide(L)'
;MMKEYIQKIQKHLKEGTLQKMWTQTLWIGQYAKRYWKAMLLYTLLGVAGTGVSLVSSLISKDLVDIITGHQTGKLLSTFAAMIGFSVANILVSQATGYASTFVNLKVDTEIKNDIFAKMLVTDWESLTAYHTGDLVTRWSSDASNISSGILNWLPNLIIYTVKFFSALAVVLYYDPTFAIFALIGIPFSALMSRPLLRRMRNNNQKSAAMNAKLYGFNQESFSNIQTIKAFDLIHFYIDRLKNLQQEY
;
A
#
# COMPACT_ATOMS: atom_id res chain seq x y z
N MET A 1 -16.38 23.15 9.70
CA MET A 1 -15.68 22.02 9.06
C MET A 1 -14.81 22.43 7.88
N MET A 2 -15.33 23.07 6.82
CA MET A 2 -14.51 23.50 5.66
C MET A 2 -13.54 24.62 6.02
N LYS A 3 -13.92 25.59 6.88
CA LYS A 3 -13.04 26.65 7.40
C LYS A 3 -11.91 26.12 8.29
N GLU A 4 -12.16 25.11 9.13
CA GLU A 4 -11.12 24.46 9.94
C GLU A 4 -10.11 23.68 9.09
N TYR A 5 -10.59 23.03 8.01
CA TYR A 5 -9.70 22.34 7.06
C TYR A 5 -8.83 23.33 6.30
N ILE A 6 -9.40 24.45 5.86
CA ILE A 6 -8.65 25.53 5.18
C ILE A 6 -7.66 26.20 6.13
N GLN A 7 -8.03 26.44 7.39
CA GLN A 7 -7.11 26.99 8.40
C GLN A 7 -5.99 26.02 8.76
N LYS A 8 -6.26 24.71 8.81
CA LYS A 8 -5.23 23.68 9.02
C LYS A 8 -4.27 23.60 7.84
N ILE A 9 -4.78 23.67 6.62
CA ILE A 9 -3.94 23.75 5.40
C ILE A 9 -3.13 25.04 5.38
N GLN A 10 -3.71 26.18 5.72
CA GLN A 10 -3.00 27.47 5.78
C GLN A 10 -1.94 27.50 6.89
N LYS A 11 -2.17 26.84 8.02
CA LYS A 11 -1.19 26.71 9.10
C LYS A 11 0.00 25.84 8.67
N HIS A 12 -0.25 24.71 8.01
CA HIS A 12 0.80 23.87 7.42
C HIS A 12 1.55 24.58 6.27
N LEU A 13 0.87 25.44 5.52
CA LEU A 13 1.49 26.29 4.48
C LEU A 13 2.44 27.33 5.05
N LYS A 14 2.11 27.93 6.21
CA LYS A 14 2.92 28.97 6.87
C LYS A 14 4.15 28.46 7.63
N GLU A 15 4.14 27.20 8.06
CA GLU A 15 5.22 26.61 8.88
C GLU A 15 6.41 26.04 8.06
N GLY A 16 6.55 26.38 6.78
CA GLY A 16 7.65 25.90 5.94
C GLY A 16 7.59 24.39 5.65
N THR A 17 6.50 23.72 6.04
CA THR A 17 6.29 22.28 5.87
C THR A 17 6.29 21.89 4.40
N LEU A 18 5.79 22.75 3.50
CA LEU A 18 5.83 22.51 2.06
C LEU A 18 7.24 22.49 1.50
N GLN A 19 8.11 23.36 1.99
CA GLN A 19 9.49 23.42 1.52
C GLN A 19 10.27 22.18 1.99
N LYS A 20 10.00 21.70 3.21
CA LYS A 20 10.53 20.44 3.72
C LYS A 20 9.97 19.24 2.94
N MET A 21 8.67 19.22 2.67
CA MET A 21 8.06 18.16 1.84
C MET A 21 8.61 18.17 0.41
N TRP A 22 8.84 19.36 -0.17
CA TRP A 22 9.42 19.49 -1.51
C TRP A 22 10.86 18.97 -1.58
N THR A 23 11.71 19.35 -0.62
CA THR A 23 13.08 18.79 -0.54
C THR A 23 13.11 17.29 -0.31
N GLN A 24 12.21 16.76 0.51
CA GLN A 24 12.05 15.32 0.70
C GLN A 24 11.58 14.63 -0.59
N THR A 25 10.61 15.23 -1.29
CA THR A 25 10.12 14.70 -2.58
C THR A 25 11.21 14.72 -3.66
N LEU A 26 12.04 15.76 -3.69
CA LEU A 26 13.17 15.84 -4.63
C LEU A 26 14.24 14.77 -4.34
N TRP A 27 14.57 14.55 -3.07
CA TRP A 27 15.50 13.48 -2.67
C TRP A 27 14.98 12.11 -3.10
N ILE A 28 13.72 11.84 -2.85
CA ILE A 28 12.98 10.67 -3.30
C ILE A 28 13.01 10.55 -4.83
N GLY A 29 12.79 11.67 -5.54
CA GLY A 29 12.80 11.75 -6.99
C GLY A 29 14.13 11.34 -7.62
N GLN A 30 15.25 11.49 -6.91
CA GLN A 30 16.56 11.03 -7.38
C GLN A 30 16.63 9.51 -7.54
N TYR A 31 16.09 8.76 -6.58
CA TYR A 31 15.99 7.31 -6.68
C TYR A 31 15.00 6.89 -7.78
N ALA A 32 13.85 7.53 -7.86
CA ALA A 32 12.89 7.28 -8.94
C ALA A 32 13.52 7.54 -10.32
N LYS A 33 14.29 8.61 -10.48
CA LYS A 33 15.02 8.93 -11.71
C LYS A 33 16.09 7.89 -12.04
N ARG A 34 16.79 7.34 -11.05
CA ARG A 34 17.81 6.31 -11.27
C ARG A 34 17.21 4.99 -11.74
N TYR A 35 16.04 4.63 -11.25
CA TYR A 35 15.34 3.38 -11.57
C TYR A 35 14.16 3.54 -12.55
N TRP A 36 14.05 4.71 -13.22
CA TRP A 36 12.92 5.03 -14.08
C TRP A 36 12.65 4.00 -15.19
N LYS A 37 13.71 3.41 -15.78
CA LYS A 37 13.59 2.39 -16.83
C LYS A 37 12.89 1.13 -16.30
N ALA A 38 13.27 0.69 -15.12
CA ALA A 38 12.68 -0.48 -14.50
C ALA A 38 11.24 -0.20 -14.01
N MET A 39 10.98 1.00 -13.48
CA MET A 39 9.63 1.46 -13.15
C MET A 39 8.74 1.54 -14.39
N LEU A 40 9.27 2.06 -15.48
CA LEU A 40 8.56 2.13 -16.76
C LEU A 40 8.24 0.72 -17.29
N LEU A 41 9.21 -0.20 -17.22
CA LEU A 41 9.02 -1.58 -17.68
C LEU A 41 7.85 -2.25 -16.94
N TYR A 42 7.83 -2.22 -15.61
CA TYR A 42 6.74 -2.87 -14.88
C TYR A 42 5.41 -2.11 -14.99
N THR A 43 5.44 -0.78 -15.20
CA THR A 43 4.24 0.00 -15.50
C THR A 43 3.65 -0.41 -16.84
N LEU A 44 4.49 -0.57 -17.88
CA LEU A 44 4.06 -1.06 -19.19
C LEU A 44 3.49 -2.48 -19.11
N LEU A 45 4.14 -3.36 -18.34
CA LEU A 45 3.61 -4.71 -18.09
C LEU A 45 2.25 -4.66 -17.39
N GLY A 46 2.07 -3.79 -16.39
CA GLY A 46 0.80 -3.59 -15.70
C GLY A 46 -0.30 -3.04 -16.62
N VAL A 47 0.04 -2.11 -17.50
CA VAL A 47 -0.89 -1.59 -18.52
C VAL A 47 -1.23 -2.68 -19.54
N ALA A 48 -0.26 -3.47 -20.00
CA ALA A 48 -0.51 -4.62 -20.88
C ALA A 48 -1.42 -5.66 -20.19
N GLY A 49 -1.19 -5.93 -18.89
CA GLY A 49 -2.05 -6.78 -18.06
C GLY A 49 -3.48 -6.26 -17.98
N THR A 50 -3.66 -4.93 -17.93
CA THR A 50 -4.99 -4.32 -18.02
C THR A 50 -5.67 -4.63 -19.34
N GLY A 51 -4.96 -4.56 -20.46
CA GLY A 51 -5.47 -4.94 -21.78
C GLY A 51 -5.91 -6.41 -21.84
N VAL A 52 -5.07 -7.32 -21.36
CA VAL A 52 -5.40 -8.76 -21.27
C VAL A 52 -6.64 -8.99 -20.40
N SER A 53 -6.75 -8.30 -19.26
CA SER A 53 -7.90 -8.38 -18.36
C SER A 53 -9.19 -7.90 -19.02
N LEU A 54 -9.14 -6.82 -19.80
CA LEU A 54 -10.30 -6.32 -20.56
C LEU A 54 -10.76 -7.33 -21.62
N VAL A 55 -9.83 -7.89 -22.39
CA VAL A 55 -10.16 -8.92 -23.39
C VAL A 55 -10.77 -10.15 -22.72
N SER A 56 -10.21 -10.58 -21.59
CA SER A 56 -10.78 -11.68 -20.80
C SER A 56 -12.22 -11.39 -20.34
N SER A 57 -12.50 -10.15 -19.93
CA SER A 57 -13.85 -9.72 -19.53
C SER A 57 -14.83 -9.74 -20.73
N LEU A 58 -14.39 -9.32 -21.91
CA LEU A 58 -15.21 -9.36 -23.14
C LEU A 58 -15.50 -10.80 -23.57
N ILE A 59 -14.53 -11.69 -23.50
CA ILE A 59 -14.72 -13.12 -23.77
C ILE A 59 -15.70 -13.74 -22.77
N SER A 60 -15.63 -13.35 -21.50
CA SER A 60 -16.58 -13.81 -20.48
C SER A 60 -18.00 -13.37 -20.80
N LYS A 61 -18.18 -12.13 -21.31
CA LYS A 61 -19.48 -11.65 -21.80
C LYS A 61 -19.96 -12.51 -22.98
N ASP A 62 -19.11 -12.70 -23.98
CA ASP A 62 -19.46 -13.50 -25.15
C ASP A 62 -19.85 -14.94 -24.78
N LEU A 63 -19.20 -15.53 -23.77
CA LEU A 63 -19.56 -16.85 -23.23
C LEU A 63 -20.99 -16.84 -22.66
N VAL A 64 -21.35 -15.82 -21.89
CA VAL A 64 -22.72 -15.67 -21.34
C VAL A 64 -23.72 -15.53 -22.46
N ASP A 65 -23.44 -14.71 -23.48
CA ASP A 65 -24.32 -14.49 -24.62
C ASP A 65 -24.53 -15.78 -25.45
N ILE A 66 -23.49 -16.59 -25.63
CA ILE A 66 -23.55 -17.90 -26.31
C ILE A 66 -24.41 -18.88 -25.51
N ILE A 67 -24.26 -18.95 -24.19
CA ILE A 67 -25.04 -19.86 -23.33
C ILE A 67 -26.52 -19.46 -23.34
N THR A 68 -26.80 -18.16 -23.18
CA THR A 68 -28.19 -17.65 -23.15
C THR A 68 -28.83 -17.71 -24.51
N GLY A 69 -28.08 -17.50 -25.59
CA GLY A 69 -28.53 -17.56 -26.98
C GLY A 69 -28.58 -18.96 -27.58
N HIS A 70 -28.29 -20.03 -26.83
CA HIS A 70 -28.28 -21.45 -27.26
C HIS A 70 -27.38 -21.73 -28.46
N GLN A 71 -26.32 -20.93 -28.69
CA GLN A 71 -25.37 -21.11 -29.79
C GLN A 71 -24.25 -22.08 -29.44
N THR A 72 -24.55 -23.36 -29.32
CA THR A 72 -23.61 -24.41 -28.83
C THR A 72 -22.37 -24.60 -29.69
N GLY A 73 -22.40 -24.24 -30.99
CA GLY A 73 -21.29 -24.46 -31.92
C GLY A 73 -20.03 -23.65 -31.63
N LYS A 74 -20.12 -22.54 -30.88
CA LYS A 74 -18.99 -21.67 -30.51
C LYS A 74 -18.53 -21.84 -29.06
N LEU A 75 -19.22 -22.66 -28.27
CA LEU A 75 -18.99 -22.78 -26.83
C LEU A 75 -17.55 -23.23 -26.52
N LEU A 76 -17.07 -24.28 -27.19
CA LEU A 76 -15.77 -24.86 -26.95
C LEU A 76 -14.62 -23.89 -27.26
N SER A 77 -14.71 -23.18 -28.39
CA SER A 77 -13.70 -22.20 -28.80
C SER A 77 -13.65 -20.99 -27.87
N THR A 78 -14.80 -20.48 -27.43
CA THR A 78 -14.88 -19.37 -26.49
C THR A 78 -14.38 -19.76 -25.12
N PHE A 79 -14.70 -20.98 -24.67
CA PHE A 79 -14.19 -21.51 -23.40
C PHE A 79 -12.67 -21.72 -23.42
N ALA A 80 -12.12 -22.26 -24.53
CA ALA A 80 -10.68 -22.39 -24.71
C ALA A 80 -9.98 -21.02 -24.73
N ALA A 81 -10.56 -20.03 -25.41
CA ALA A 81 -10.05 -18.66 -25.40
C ALA A 81 -10.08 -18.04 -23.99
N MET A 82 -11.17 -18.23 -23.22
CA MET A 82 -11.28 -17.76 -21.85
C MET A 82 -10.17 -18.35 -20.96
N ILE A 83 -9.90 -19.65 -21.06
CA ILE A 83 -8.80 -20.29 -20.31
C ILE A 83 -7.46 -19.69 -20.76
N GLY A 84 -7.21 -19.58 -22.06
CA GLY A 84 -5.97 -19.03 -22.59
C GLY A 84 -5.70 -17.61 -22.11
N PHE A 85 -6.69 -16.72 -22.18
CA PHE A 85 -6.55 -15.35 -21.68
C PHE A 85 -6.46 -15.27 -20.16
N SER A 86 -7.11 -16.19 -19.43
CA SER A 86 -6.96 -16.26 -17.97
C SER A 86 -5.55 -16.66 -17.57
N VAL A 87 -4.97 -17.66 -18.24
CA VAL A 87 -3.57 -18.05 -18.02
C VAL A 87 -2.61 -16.90 -18.39
N ALA A 88 -2.84 -16.24 -19.55
CA ALA A 88 -2.04 -15.09 -19.94
C ALA A 88 -2.12 -13.96 -18.91
N ASN A 89 -3.30 -13.69 -18.35
CA ASN A 89 -3.50 -12.69 -17.29
C ASN A 89 -2.68 -13.03 -16.04
N ILE A 90 -2.71 -14.28 -15.60
CA ILE A 90 -1.92 -14.77 -14.46
C ILE A 90 -0.42 -14.57 -14.75
N LEU A 91 0.07 -14.98 -15.91
CA LEU A 91 1.48 -14.85 -16.27
C LEU A 91 1.94 -13.38 -16.30
N VAL A 92 1.16 -12.50 -16.91
CA VAL A 92 1.47 -11.06 -16.96
C VAL A 92 1.42 -10.44 -15.56
N SER A 93 0.45 -10.84 -14.73
CA SER A 93 0.34 -10.37 -13.35
C SER A 93 1.54 -10.82 -12.51
N GLN A 94 1.98 -12.06 -12.63
CA GLN A 94 3.16 -12.57 -11.94
C GLN A 94 4.44 -11.88 -12.44
N ALA A 95 4.59 -11.69 -13.74
CA ALA A 95 5.73 -10.96 -14.31
C ALA A 95 5.79 -9.50 -13.79
N THR A 96 4.64 -8.83 -13.73
CA THR A 96 4.52 -7.47 -13.18
C THR A 96 4.89 -7.43 -11.69
N GLY A 97 4.37 -8.38 -10.91
CA GLY A 97 4.67 -8.52 -9.49
C GLY A 97 6.16 -8.79 -9.24
N TYR A 98 6.75 -9.69 -9.99
CA TYR A 98 8.18 -9.99 -9.91
C TYR A 98 9.03 -8.75 -10.24
N ALA A 99 8.74 -8.06 -11.35
CA ALA A 99 9.46 -6.87 -11.74
C ALA A 99 9.34 -5.75 -10.69
N SER A 100 8.14 -5.53 -10.14
CA SER A 100 7.90 -4.55 -9.07
C SER A 100 8.69 -4.90 -7.81
N THR A 101 8.64 -6.16 -7.36
CA THR A 101 9.37 -6.63 -6.17
C THR A 101 10.88 -6.50 -6.35
N PHE A 102 11.41 -6.88 -7.51
CA PHE A 102 12.83 -6.78 -7.81
C PHE A 102 13.33 -5.33 -7.71
N VAL A 103 12.59 -4.39 -8.32
CA VAL A 103 12.93 -2.96 -8.25
C VAL A 103 12.84 -2.45 -6.83
N ASN A 104 11.80 -2.84 -6.10
CA ASN A 104 11.59 -2.42 -4.71
C ASN A 104 12.74 -2.89 -3.80
N LEU A 105 13.12 -4.16 -3.87
CA LEU A 105 14.24 -4.69 -3.09
C LEU A 105 15.57 -4.00 -3.41
N LYS A 106 15.83 -3.70 -4.69
CA LYS A 106 17.06 -3.04 -5.10
C LYS A 106 17.16 -1.62 -4.56
N VAL A 107 16.06 -0.86 -4.65
CA VAL A 107 16.01 0.51 -4.12
C VAL A 107 16.01 0.54 -2.60
N ASP A 108 15.30 -0.38 -1.94
CA ASP A 108 15.31 -0.53 -0.49
C ASP A 108 16.73 -0.76 0.05
N THR A 109 17.45 -1.68 -0.59
CA THR A 109 18.85 -1.96 -0.24
C THR A 109 19.75 -0.74 -0.44
N GLU A 110 19.58 0.00 -1.54
CA GLU A 110 20.36 1.20 -1.81
C GLU A 110 20.09 2.30 -0.78
N ILE A 111 18.81 2.58 -0.49
CA ILE A 111 18.43 3.56 0.54
C ILE A 111 19.00 3.18 1.91
N LYS A 112 18.90 1.90 2.28
CA LYS A 112 19.47 1.41 3.56
C LYS A 112 20.98 1.57 3.64
N ASN A 113 21.67 1.27 2.54
CA ASN A 113 23.12 1.45 2.46
C ASN A 113 23.52 2.92 2.59
N ASP A 114 22.79 3.82 1.89
CA ASP A 114 23.04 5.26 1.95
C ASP A 114 22.77 5.84 3.35
N ILE A 115 21.69 5.40 4.01
CA ILE A 115 21.38 5.79 5.39
C ILE A 115 22.45 5.28 6.34
N PHE A 116 22.86 4.01 6.22
CA PHE A 116 23.88 3.41 7.07
C PHE A 116 25.23 4.10 6.91
N ALA A 117 25.66 4.33 5.67
CA ALA A 117 26.87 5.08 5.38
C ALA A 117 26.85 6.48 6.00
N LYS A 118 25.69 7.16 5.90
CA LYS A 118 25.51 8.48 6.48
C LYS A 118 25.53 8.48 7.99
N MET A 119 24.97 7.45 8.64
CA MET A 119 25.07 7.27 10.09
C MET A 119 26.52 7.09 10.55
N LEU A 120 27.33 6.33 9.81
CA LEU A 120 28.74 6.10 10.17
C LEU A 120 29.62 7.36 10.06
N VAL A 121 29.26 8.32 9.20
CA VAL A 121 30.00 9.57 8.98
C VAL A 121 29.48 10.72 9.84
N THR A 122 28.32 10.53 10.51
CA THR A 122 27.70 11.57 11.36
C THR A 122 28.45 11.67 12.69
N ASP A 123 28.62 12.88 13.20
CA ASP A 123 29.26 13.16 14.48
C ASP A 123 28.58 12.42 15.63
N TRP A 124 29.39 11.89 16.54
CA TRP A 124 28.93 11.14 17.71
C TRP A 124 27.91 11.90 18.56
N GLU A 125 28.11 13.19 18.77
CA GLU A 125 27.24 14.05 19.56
C GLU A 125 25.83 14.11 18.97
N SER A 126 25.70 14.17 17.64
CA SER A 126 24.42 14.15 16.93
C SER A 126 23.73 12.79 17.01
N LEU A 127 24.49 11.70 17.06
CA LEU A 127 23.94 10.34 17.16
C LEU A 127 23.49 10.00 18.58
N THR A 128 24.16 10.50 19.60
CA THR A 128 23.80 10.23 21.02
C THR A 128 22.47 10.88 21.43
N ALA A 129 21.98 11.87 20.65
CA ALA A 129 20.64 12.44 20.84
C ALA A 129 19.52 11.43 20.51
N TYR A 130 19.81 10.32 19.83
CA TYR A 130 18.86 9.27 19.47
C TYR A 130 19.16 7.97 20.21
N HIS A 131 18.11 7.28 20.64
CA HIS A 131 18.27 5.91 21.13
C HIS A 131 18.65 4.96 19.98
N THR A 132 19.48 3.98 20.26
CA THR A 132 19.90 2.98 19.26
C THR A 132 18.71 2.30 18.58
N GLY A 133 17.64 2.02 19.32
CA GLY A 133 16.40 1.46 18.78
C GLY A 133 15.73 2.35 17.75
N ASP A 134 15.76 3.68 17.95
CA ASP A 134 15.19 4.64 16.99
C ASP A 134 16.00 4.67 15.69
N LEU A 135 17.34 4.62 15.80
CA LEU A 135 18.22 4.57 14.63
C LEU A 135 17.99 3.29 13.81
N VAL A 136 17.88 2.14 14.48
CA VAL A 136 17.57 0.86 13.83
C VAL A 136 16.19 0.89 13.17
N THR A 137 15.17 1.49 13.81
CA THR A 137 13.84 1.62 13.25
C THR A 137 13.84 2.50 12.00
N ARG A 138 14.53 3.62 12.03
CA ARG A 138 14.69 4.53 10.86
C ARG A 138 15.41 3.85 9.71
N TRP A 139 16.50 3.12 10.01
CA TRP A 139 17.26 2.39 9.02
C TRP A 139 16.47 1.22 8.40
N SER A 140 15.69 0.47 9.19
CA SER A 140 14.98 -0.72 8.72
C SER A 140 13.58 -0.40 8.20
N SER A 141 12.67 0.04 9.08
CA SER A 141 11.25 0.18 8.78
C SER A 141 10.94 1.45 8.00
N ASP A 142 11.48 2.61 8.42
CA ASP A 142 11.18 3.88 7.74
C ASP A 142 11.77 3.90 6.34
N ALA A 143 13.00 3.39 6.16
CA ALA A 143 13.62 3.27 4.84
C ALA A 143 12.78 2.38 3.90
N SER A 144 12.31 1.22 4.37
CA SER A 144 11.47 0.32 3.58
C SER A 144 10.10 0.93 3.26
N ASN A 145 9.50 1.67 4.18
CA ASN A 145 8.24 2.37 3.95
C ASN A 145 8.40 3.46 2.88
N ILE A 146 9.50 4.21 2.91
CA ILE A 146 9.82 5.23 1.91
C ILE A 146 10.01 4.56 0.54
N SER A 147 10.85 3.55 0.45
CA SER A 147 11.12 2.79 -0.77
C SER A 147 9.84 2.26 -1.40
N SER A 148 9.04 1.52 -0.63
CA SER A 148 7.78 0.93 -1.09
C SER A 148 6.74 1.98 -1.47
N GLY A 149 6.66 3.09 -0.72
CA GLY A 149 5.74 4.18 -0.99
C GLY A 149 5.98 4.81 -2.36
N ILE A 150 7.24 5.09 -2.68
CA ILE A 150 7.62 5.80 -3.92
C ILE A 150 7.45 4.90 -5.14
N LEU A 151 8.01 3.69 -5.04
CA LEU A 151 8.10 2.79 -6.18
C LEU A 151 6.76 2.18 -6.57
N ASN A 152 5.86 2.02 -5.62
CA ASN A 152 4.55 1.45 -5.89
C ASN A 152 3.49 2.51 -6.19
N TRP A 153 3.57 3.70 -5.56
CA TRP A 153 2.50 4.68 -5.68
C TRP A 153 2.34 5.25 -7.10
N LEU A 154 3.43 5.73 -7.69
CA LEU A 154 3.38 6.40 -8.99
C LEU A 154 2.99 5.45 -10.15
N PRO A 155 3.65 4.28 -10.32
CA PRO A 155 3.27 3.33 -11.36
C PRO A 155 1.87 2.74 -11.17
N ASN A 156 1.49 2.42 -9.91
CA ASN A 156 0.15 1.93 -9.64
C ASN A 156 -0.93 2.97 -9.95
N LEU A 157 -0.66 4.26 -9.69
CA LEU A 157 -1.57 5.33 -10.07
C LEU A 157 -1.81 5.33 -11.59
N ILE A 158 -0.75 5.19 -12.38
CA ILE A 158 -0.86 5.12 -13.84
C ILE A 158 -1.67 3.88 -14.26
N ILE A 159 -1.32 2.71 -13.73
CA ILE A 159 -1.98 1.45 -14.07
C ILE A 159 -3.49 1.52 -13.72
N TYR A 160 -3.83 1.99 -12.52
CA TYR A 160 -5.23 2.10 -12.09
C TYR A 160 -5.99 3.17 -12.87
N THR A 161 -5.33 4.27 -13.26
CA THR A 161 -5.92 5.31 -14.11
C THR A 161 -6.25 4.74 -15.48
N VAL A 162 -5.31 4.05 -16.11
CA VAL A 162 -5.54 3.38 -17.40
C VAL A 162 -6.66 2.33 -17.26
N LYS A 163 -6.63 1.51 -16.21
CA LYS A 163 -7.66 0.51 -15.94
C LYS A 163 -9.05 1.13 -15.80
N PHE A 164 -9.14 2.24 -15.07
CA PHE A 164 -10.41 2.96 -14.86
C PHE A 164 -10.96 3.51 -16.17
N PHE A 165 -10.16 4.23 -16.93
CA PHE A 165 -10.62 4.82 -18.20
C PHE A 165 -10.91 3.76 -19.25
N SER A 166 -10.14 2.69 -19.31
CA SER A 166 -10.40 1.57 -20.22
C SER A 166 -11.72 0.87 -19.88
N ALA A 167 -11.95 0.59 -18.60
CA ALA A 167 -13.22 -0.02 -18.17
C ALA A 167 -14.41 0.92 -18.45
N LEU A 168 -14.26 2.21 -18.16
CA LEU A 168 -15.28 3.21 -18.46
C LEU A 168 -15.57 3.31 -19.97
N ALA A 169 -14.55 3.27 -20.82
CA ALA A 169 -14.71 3.28 -22.26
C ALA A 169 -15.48 2.05 -22.78
N VAL A 170 -15.19 0.87 -22.22
CA VAL A 170 -15.93 -0.36 -22.57
C VAL A 170 -17.39 -0.24 -22.15
N VAL A 171 -17.68 0.23 -20.94
CA VAL A 171 -19.06 0.39 -20.48
C VAL A 171 -19.81 1.43 -21.32
N LEU A 172 -19.18 2.57 -21.64
CA LEU A 172 -19.76 3.60 -22.52
C LEU A 172 -20.08 3.08 -23.92
N TYR A 173 -19.24 2.18 -24.44
CA TYR A 173 -19.44 1.59 -25.77
C TYR A 173 -20.63 0.64 -25.81
N TYR A 174 -20.86 -0.15 -24.76
CA TYR A 174 -21.96 -1.12 -24.70
C TYR A 174 -23.28 -0.49 -24.23
N ASP A 175 -23.24 0.33 -23.19
CA ASP A 175 -24.44 0.98 -22.66
C ASP A 175 -24.07 2.27 -21.90
N PRO A 176 -24.31 3.45 -22.52
CA PRO A 176 -24.05 4.73 -21.87
C PRO A 176 -24.84 4.95 -20.58
N THR A 177 -26.03 4.30 -20.44
CA THR A 177 -26.86 4.45 -19.24
C THR A 177 -26.19 3.85 -18.01
N PHE A 178 -25.59 2.65 -18.16
CA PHE A 178 -24.79 2.03 -17.09
C PHE A 178 -23.54 2.85 -16.73
N ALA A 179 -22.93 3.52 -17.70
CA ALA A 179 -21.78 4.40 -17.42
C ALA A 179 -22.17 5.58 -16.52
N ILE A 180 -23.35 6.18 -16.72
CA ILE A 180 -23.86 7.26 -15.86
C ILE A 180 -24.10 6.75 -14.45
N PHE A 181 -24.74 5.57 -14.29
CA PHE A 181 -24.93 4.96 -12.98
C PHE A 181 -23.61 4.65 -12.27
N ALA A 182 -22.60 4.14 -13.00
CA ALA A 182 -21.28 3.89 -12.45
C ALA A 182 -20.59 5.19 -11.96
N LEU A 183 -20.69 6.27 -12.74
CA LEU A 183 -20.13 7.58 -12.36
C LEU A 183 -20.83 8.19 -11.15
N ILE A 184 -22.15 8.02 -11.01
CA ILE A 184 -22.91 8.46 -9.82
C ILE A 184 -22.55 7.59 -8.60
N GLY A 185 -22.29 6.32 -8.80
CA GLY A 185 -21.91 5.38 -7.74
C GLY A 185 -20.58 5.77 -7.04
N ILE A 186 -19.64 6.42 -7.75
CA ILE A 186 -18.34 6.84 -7.19
C ILE A 186 -18.52 7.86 -6.04
N PRO A 187 -19.17 9.01 -6.22
CA PRO A 187 -19.36 9.96 -5.12
C PRO A 187 -20.24 9.38 -4.00
N PHE A 188 -21.21 8.55 -4.35
CA PHE A 188 -22.06 7.88 -3.36
C PHE A 188 -21.24 6.93 -2.47
N SER A 189 -20.42 6.07 -3.06
CA SER A 189 -19.52 5.17 -2.30
C SER A 189 -18.51 5.94 -1.45
N ALA A 190 -17.95 7.04 -1.98
CA ALA A 190 -17.05 7.90 -1.24
C ALA A 190 -17.73 8.56 -0.03
N LEU A 191 -19.00 8.94 -0.18
CA LEU A 191 -19.80 9.54 0.90
C LEU A 191 -20.08 8.51 2.01
N MET A 192 -20.46 7.29 1.63
CA MET A 192 -20.73 6.19 2.56
C MET A 192 -19.46 5.70 3.27
N SER A 193 -18.31 5.77 2.61
CA SER A 193 -17.02 5.35 3.20
C SER A 193 -16.53 6.30 4.30
N ARG A 194 -16.94 7.58 4.31
CA ARG A 194 -16.49 8.58 5.30
C ARG A 194 -16.73 8.19 6.76
N PRO A 195 -17.94 7.78 7.18
CA PRO A 195 -18.17 7.37 8.57
C PRO A 195 -17.39 6.10 8.93
N LEU A 196 -17.25 5.16 7.98
CA LEU A 196 -16.47 3.95 8.18
C LEU A 196 -14.98 4.27 8.39
N LEU A 197 -14.40 5.11 7.55
CA LEU A 197 -13.01 5.57 7.68
C LEU A 197 -12.76 6.29 9.02
N ARG A 198 -13.72 7.08 9.52
CA ARG A 198 -13.61 7.72 10.84
C ARG A 198 -13.61 6.69 11.95
N ARG A 199 -14.49 5.69 11.89
CA ARG A 199 -14.53 4.59 12.87
C ARG A 199 -13.24 3.78 12.84
N MET A 200 -12.77 3.42 11.65
CA MET A 200 -11.49 2.71 11.48
C MET A 200 -10.32 3.50 12.06
N ARG A 201 -10.26 4.81 11.79
CA ARG A 201 -9.21 5.67 12.35
C ARG A 201 -9.22 5.69 13.87
N ASN A 202 -10.40 5.83 14.47
CA ASN A 202 -10.55 5.83 15.93
C ASN A 202 -10.15 4.48 16.52
N ASN A 203 -10.57 3.38 15.89
CA ASN A 203 -10.20 2.04 16.33
C ASN A 203 -8.69 1.80 16.17
N ASN A 204 -8.09 2.20 15.05
CA ASN A 204 -6.65 2.08 14.85
C ASN A 204 -5.85 2.90 15.89
N GLN A 205 -6.34 4.09 16.29
CA GLN A 205 -5.70 4.86 17.35
C GLN A 205 -5.80 4.16 18.71
N LYS A 206 -6.97 3.58 19.04
CA LYS A 206 -7.15 2.79 20.26
C LYS A 206 -6.25 1.55 20.25
N SER A 207 -6.25 0.80 19.13
CA SER A 207 -5.38 -0.37 18.98
C SER A 207 -3.90 0.00 19.06
N ALA A 208 -3.47 1.11 18.49
CA ALA A 208 -2.09 1.58 18.58
C ALA A 208 -1.71 1.93 20.03
N ALA A 209 -2.59 2.61 20.78
CA ALA A 209 -2.37 2.93 22.18
C ALA A 209 -2.31 1.66 23.06
N MET A 210 -3.17 0.67 22.80
CA MET A 210 -3.17 -0.60 23.50
C MET A 210 -1.93 -1.43 23.18
N ASN A 211 -1.56 -1.51 21.90
CA ASN A 211 -0.31 -2.16 21.50
C ASN A 211 0.90 -1.53 22.18
N ALA A 212 0.96 -0.20 22.28
CA ALA A 212 2.04 0.48 23.00
C ALA A 212 2.11 0.06 24.49
N LYS A 213 0.95 -0.10 25.17
CA LYS A 213 0.89 -0.60 26.56
C LYS A 213 1.39 -2.06 26.62
N LEU A 214 0.96 -2.92 25.72
CA LEU A 214 1.39 -4.32 25.66
C LEU A 214 2.89 -4.44 25.40
N TYR A 215 3.42 -3.67 24.44
CA TYR A 215 4.86 -3.66 24.15
C TYR A 215 5.66 -3.15 25.35
N GLY A 216 5.21 -2.07 26.01
CA GLY A 216 5.85 -1.55 27.21
C GLY A 216 5.88 -2.60 28.33
N PHE A 217 4.75 -3.25 28.60
CA PHE A 217 4.67 -4.33 29.60
C PHE A 217 5.58 -5.51 29.26
N ASN A 218 5.60 -5.95 28.01
CA ASN A 218 6.48 -7.03 27.57
C ASN A 218 7.96 -6.65 27.71
N GLN A 219 8.33 -5.45 27.30
CA GLN A 219 9.71 -4.95 27.43
C GLN A 219 10.12 -4.89 28.89
N GLU A 220 9.29 -4.35 29.78
CA GLU A 220 9.53 -4.31 31.22
C GLU A 220 9.68 -5.72 31.81
N SER A 221 8.77 -6.65 31.43
CA SER A 221 8.80 -8.03 31.89
C SER A 221 10.09 -8.76 31.45
N PHE A 222 10.49 -8.59 30.21
CA PHE A 222 11.74 -9.21 29.70
C PHE A 222 12.99 -8.57 30.33
N SER A 223 13.01 -7.26 30.53
CA SER A 223 14.12 -6.58 31.18
C SER A 223 14.31 -7.03 32.65
N ASN A 224 13.21 -7.37 33.33
CA ASN A 224 13.20 -7.78 34.73
C ASN A 224 12.99 -9.29 34.93
N ILE A 225 13.25 -10.11 33.92
CA ILE A 225 12.93 -11.55 33.93
C ILE A 225 13.65 -12.31 35.07
N GLN A 226 14.85 -11.87 35.46
CA GLN A 226 15.59 -12.46 36.57
C GLN A 226 14.86 -12.20 37.91
N THR A 227 14.38 -10.99 38.11
CA THR A 227 13.61 -10.59 39.29
C THR A 227 12.28 -11.34 39.36
N ILE A 228 11.57 -11.43 38.25
CA ILE A 228 10.30 -12.16 38.15
C ILE A 228 10.47 -13.62 38.57
N LYS A 229 11.56 -14.27 38.08
CA LYS A 229 11.89 -15.66 38.43
C LYS A 229 12.36 -15.79 39.87
N ALA A 230 13.19 -14.87 40.37
CA ALA A 230 13.73 -14.93 41.73
C ALA A 230 12.65 -14.79 42.82
N PHE A 231 11.60 -14.01 42.56
CA PHE A 231 10.49 -13.76 43.47
C PHE A 231 9.22 -14.59 43.18
N ASP A 232 9.32 -15.55 42.21
CA ASP A 232 8.21 -16.42 41.80
C ASP A 232 6.94 -15.65 41.36
N LEU A 233 7.10 -14.52 40.70
CA LEU A 233 6.04 -13.66 40.22
C LEU A 233 5.46 -14.09 38.86
N ILE A 234 5.76 -15.29 38.40
CA ILE A 234 5.39 -15.79 37.04
C ILE A 234 3.88 -15.72 36.83
N HIS A 235 3.09 -16.27 37.77
CA HIS A 235 1.64 -16.27 37.65
C HIS A 235 1.02 -14.86 37.66
N PHE A 236 1.56 -13.96 38.47
CA PHE A 236 1.11 -12.58 38.50
C PHE A 236 1.31 -11.86 37.15
N TYR A 237 2.48 -12.03 36.52
CA TYR A 237 2.76 -11.41 35.24
C TYR A 237 1.94 -12.02 34.08
N ILE A 238 1.68 -13.34 34.12
CA ILE A 238 0.82 -14.00 33.13
C ILE A 238 -0.63 -13.48 33.26
N ASP A 239 -1.16 -13.38 34.47
CA ASP A 239 -2.54 -12.88 34.67
C ASP A 239 -2.65 -11.39 34.33
N ARG A 240 -1.62 -10.60 34.61
CA ARG A 240 -1.54 -9.20 34.20
C ARG A 240 -1.55 -9.05 32.68
N LEU A 241 -0.80 -9.90 31.98
CA LEU A 241 -0.79 -9.92 30.50
C LEU A 241 -2.17 -10.28 29.94
N LYS A 242 -2.82 -11.32 30.49
CA LYS A 242 -4.17 -11.71 30.07
C LYS A 242 -5.18 -10.57 30.26
N ASN A 243 -5.14 -9.88 31.39
CA ASN A 243 -6.02 -8.75 31.65
C ASN A 243 -5.80 -7.62 30.64
N LEU A 244 -4.53 -7.28 30.33
CA LEU A 244 -4.21 -6.30 29.30
C LEU A 244 -4.68 -6.74 27.91
N GLN A 245 -4.65 -8.02 27.61
CA GLN A 245 -5.15 -8.55 26.33
C GLN A 245 -6.68 -8.59 26.25
N GLN A 246 -7.38 -8.72 27.37
CA GLN A 246 -8.85 -8.66 27.42
C GLN A 246 -9.41 -7.24 27.29
N GLU A 247 -8.61 -6.21 27.59
CA GLU A 247 -8.97 -4.82 27.34
C GLU A 247 -8.92 -4.46 25.84
N TYR A 248 -8.34 -5.37 24.99
CA TYR A 248 -8.22 -5.22 23.54
C TYR A 248 -9.47 -5.69 22.81
#